data_db7134d383bbcadd69712d358abe425b
#
_entry.id   db7134d383bbcadd69712d358abe425b
#
_cell.length_a   1.000
_cell.length_b   1.000
_cell.length_c   1.000
_cell.angle_alpha   90.00
_cell.angle_beta   90.00
_cell.angle_gamma   90.00
#
_symmetry.space_group_name_H-M   'P 1'
#
loop_
_entity.id
_entity.type
_entity.pdbx_description
1 polymer ?
#
loop_
_entity_poly.entity_id
_entity_poly.type
_entity_poly.pdbx_seq_one_letter_code
_entity_poly.pdbx_strand_id
1 'polypeptide(L)'
;MTSEEQTHAPLKPSPAAGTLWCPEAGRPRPLQSPGLRRVSGRHVGRGGVARVRRPSRWRRSRSPRGARRGRCSPTSTTSPWRWATGARAGRGTPPTSSSSSAPARSAAPSPWPRACATACVSCAASACGTQVPLLQVSGPLLVVQLLETPLLCLVSYASLIATNAARLRLIAGPEKRLLEMGLRRAQGPDGGLTASTYSYLGGFDASSNMLAGQLRGVPVAGTLAHSFITSFSGTEVSPDPMLAPAAGPGPRVDLAACVEAWLERVCVHLGLGVHEPHRGERVAFVAYALAFPQAFYGLLDTYSVQRSGLPNFLAVALALGQLGYQAVGVRLDSGDLLQQAQEIRGVFRTIAAQFQVPWLESVPIAVSNNIDEEELARLAQEGSEVNVIGIGTNVVTCPRQPSLGCVYKLVSVGGQPRMKLTEDPEKQTLPGSKAAFRLLGSDGSLLLDVLQLAEEPPPQAGQELRVWPRGARESCTVRPAHVEPLLRLWVQQGQLCEPLPSLAESRALAQLSLRCLSPAHRWLEQPALYQVALSEKLQALVDRLTAGGAL
;
A
#
# COMPACT_ATOMS: atom_id res chain seq x y z
N MET A 1 45.51 -29.04 -32.84
CA MET A 1 46.50 -28.05 -32.45
C MET A 1 45.71 -26.82 -32.05
N THR A 2 45.65 -26.70 -30.90
CA THR A 2 45.85 -25.92 -29.69
C THR A 2 44.62 -25.07 -29.32
N SER A 3 44.05 -25.51 -28.24
CA SER A 3 43.07 -24.90 -27.35
C SER A 3 43.61 -23.59 -26.75
N GLU A 4 42.74 -22.58 -26.63
CA GLU A 4 42.88 -21.56 -25.59
C GLU A 4 41.59 -21.42 -24.82
N GLU A 5 41.65 -21.89 -23.56
CA GLU A 5 40.70 -21.64 -22.52
C GLU A 5 40.75 -20.17 -22.12
N GLN A 6 39.67 -19.42 -22.27
CA GLN A 6 39.49 -18.14 -21.62
C GLN A 6 38.58 -18.31 -20.41
N THR A 7 39.19 -18.33 -19.25
CA THR A 7 38.59 -18.23 -17.93
C THR A 7 37.90 -16.88 -17.75
N HIS A 8 36.59 -16.89 -17.62
CA HIS A 8 35.81 -15.71 -17.21
C HIS A 8 35.87 -15.57 -15.69
N ALA A 9 36.56 -14.53 -15.22
CA ALA A 9 36.47 -14.05 -13.84
C ALA A 9 35.12 -13.36 -13.60
N PRO A 10 34.53 -13.45 -12.39
CA PRO A 10 33.26 -12.82 -12.10
C PRO A 10 33.42 -11.29 -11.99
N LEU A 11 32.60 -10.57 -12.75
CA LEU A 11 32.46 -9.12 -12.68
C LEU A 11 31.94 -8.70 -11.30
N LYS A 12 32.73 -7.89 -10.60
CA LYS A 12 32.31 -7.18 -9.39
C LYS A 12 31.18 -6.21 -9.73
N PRO A 13 30.12 -6.10 -8.91
CA PRO A 13 29.07 -5.10 -9.13
C PRO A 13 29.64 -3.69 -8.90
N SER A 14 29.36 -2.81 -9.85
CA SER A 14 29.61 -1.38 -9.79
C SER A 14 28.76 -0.73 -8.69
N PRO A 15 29.26 0.21 -7.88
CA PRO A 15 28.50 0.93 -6.87
C PRO A 15 27.84 2.17 -7.49
N ALA A 16 26.66 2.01 -8.04
CA ALA A 16 25.83 3.15 -8.46
C ALA A 16 24.34 2.87 -8.25
N ALA A 17 23.93 2.85 -6.98
CA ALA A 17 22.55 3.05 -6.59
C ALA A 17 22.59 3.94 -5.36
N GLY A 18 22.58 5.25 -5.59
CA GLY A 18 22.48 6.26 -4.56
C GLY A 18 21.24 6.00 -3.70
N THR A 19 21.46 5.63 -2.47
CA THR A 19 20.49 5.59 -1.39
C THR A 19 19.87 6.97 -1.23
N LEU A 20 18.64 7.16 -1.72
CA LEU A 20 17.81 8.28 -1.33
C LEU A 20 17.31 8.06 0.10
N TRP A 21 18.12 8.55 1.02
CA TRP A 21 17.83 9.19 2.27
C TRP A 21 17.01 8.49 3.34
N CYS A 22 17.73 7.90 4.30
CA CYS A 22 17.42 7.98 5.72
C CYS A 22 18.71 8.35 6.46
N PRO A 23 18.80 9.47 7.21
CA PRO A 23 19.88 9.63 8.15
C PRO A 23 19.69 8.60 9.26
N GLU A 24 20.73 7.91 9.64
CA GLU A 24 20.77 7.05 10.81
C GLU A 24 20.27 7.86 12.03
N ALA A 25 19.06 7.59 12.45
CA ALA A 25 18.53 8.07 13.72
C ALA A 25 19.29 7.31 14.82
N GLY A 26 20.28 7.98 15.41
CA GLY A 26 20.92 7.52 16.62
C GLY A 26 19.87 7.13 17.66
N ARG A 27 20.08 6.00 18.33
CA ARG A 27 19.20 5.48 19.39
C ARG A 27 18.86 6.59 20.38
N PRO A 28 17.56 6.85 20.69
CA PRO A 28 17.20 7.82 21.70
C PRO A 28 17.69 7.33 23.08
N ARG A 29 18.44 8.17 23.76
CA ARG A 29 18.71 8.00 25.20
C ARG A 29 17.42 8.19 25.97
N PRO A 30 17.17 7.44 27.06
CA PRO A 30 15.97 7.62 27.86
C PRO A 30 15.97 9.02 28.50
N LEU A 31 14.90 9.77 28.25
CA LEU A 31 14.63 11.06 28.89
C LEU A 31 14.35 10.84 30.36
N GLN A 32 15.23 11.33 31.22
CA GLN A 32 14.97 11.50 32.66
C GLN A 32 13.94 12.63 32.84
N SER A 33 12.89 12.34 33.61
CA SER A 33 11.83 13.27 33.95
C SER A 33 12.35 14.42 34.83
N PRO A 34 12.10 15.70 34.48
CA PRO A 34 12.37 16.79 35.41
C PRO A 34 11.21 16.93 36.42
N GLY A 35 11.55 17.01 37.67
CA GLY A 35 10.62 17.15 38.78
C GLY A 35 9.79 18.44 38.73
N LEU A 36 8.52 18.27 39.04
CA LEU A 36 7.54 19.33 39.28
C LEU A 36 7.94 20.20 40.49
N ARG A 37 8.36 21.44 40.25
CA ARG A 37 8.36 22.49 41.28
C ARG A 37 7.04 23.25 41.20
N ARG A 38 6.29 23.20 42.29
CA ARG A 38 5.15 24.09 42.59
C ARG A 38 5.63 25.53 42.68
N VAL A 39 5.01 26.43 41.93
CA VAL A 39 5.04 27.87 42.19
C VAL A 39 3.62 28.36 42.38
N SER A 40 3.38 28.92 43.54
CA SER A 40 2.14 29.53 43.97
C SER A 40 1.93 30.94 43.39
N GLY A 41 0.75 31.20 42.90
CA GLY A 41 -0.07 32.38 42.99
C GLY A 41 0.44 33.73 42.54
N ARG A 42 -0.32 34.37 41.66
CA ARG A 42 -1.04 35.66 41.87
C ARG A 42 -1.90 36.04 40.67
N HIS A 43 -3.07 36.54 41.02
CA HIS A 43 -4.07 37.17 40.12
C HIS A 43 -3.51 38.21 39.17
N VAL A 44 -4.16 38.33 37.99
CA VAL A 44 -4.81 39.56 37.47
C VAL A 44 -5.35 39.34 36.03
N GLY A 45 -6.59 39.78 35.76
CA GLY A 45 -6.99 40.35 34.47
C GLY A 45 -8.06 39.57 33.66
N ARG A 46 -9.30 40.01 33.77
CA ARG A 46 -10.44 39.73 32.88
C ARG A 46 -10.15 40.25 31.46
N GLY A 47 -10.49 39.45 30.42
CA GLY A 47 -10.52 39.93 29.06
C GLY A 47 -11.11 38.94 28.07
N GLY A 48 -12.34 39.16 27.63
CA GLY A 48 -12.82 38.91 26.29
C GLY A 48 -13.08 37.49 25.82
N VAL A 49 -14.31 36.96 26.03
CA VAL A 49 -14.83 35.79 25.32
C VAL A 49 -15.26 36.17 23.92
N ALA A 50 -14.55 35.70 22.89
CA ALA A 50 -14.98 35.81 21.50
C ALA A 50 -16.07 34.78 21.20
N ARG A 51 -17.29 35.22 20.92
CA ARG A 51 -18.41 34.36 20.47
C ARG A 51 -18.18 33.92 19.04
N VAL A 52 -18.06 32.61 18.82
CA VAL A 52 -18.15 31.99 17.51
C VAL A 52 -19.61 31.99 17.04
N ARG A 53 -19.89 32.66 15.94
CA ARG A 53 -21.21 32.71 15.29
C ARG A 53 -21.51 31.34 14.64
N ARG A 54 -22.71 30.80 14.89
CA ARG A 54 -23.28 29.65 14.19
C ARG A 54 -23.65 30.06 12.76
N PRO A 55 -23.42 29.19 11.73
CA PRO A 55 -23.90 29.45 10.39
C PRO A 55 -25.39 29.22 10.26
N SER A 56 -26.04 30.12 9.50
CA SER A 56 -27.46 30.24 9.22
C SER A 56 -28.01 29.09 8.39
N ARG A 57 -29.28 28.78 8.64
CA ARG A 57 -30.14 27.78 7.99
C ARG A 57 -30.18 27.93 6.46
N TRP A 58 -30.01 26.79 5.77
CA TRP A 58 -30.31 26.65 4.35
C TRP A 58 -31.84 26.70 4.11
N ARG A 59 -32.28 27.65 3.30
CA ARG A 59 -33.66 27.75 2.80
C ARG A 59 -33.88 26.70 1.71
N ARG A 60 -34.99 25.95 1.84
CA ARG A 60 -35.51 25.07 0.77
C ARG A 60 -36.06 25.91 -0.35
N SER A 61 -35.55 25.77 -1.58
CA SER A 61 -36.20 26.22 -2.80
C SER A 61 -37.13 25.13 -3.33
N ARG A 62 -38.35 25.52 -3.63
CA ARG A 62 -39.40 24.65 -4.23
C ARG A 62 -39.11 24.53 -5.73
N SER A 63 -39.19 23.33 -6.28
CA SER A 63 -39.26 23.07 -7.72
C SER A 63 -40.67 22.60 -8.11
N PRO A 64 -41.15 22.84 -9.37
CA PRO A 64 -42.51 22.58 -9.78
C PRO A 64 -42.77 21.15 -10.26
N ARG A 65 -44.03 20.79 -10.23
CA ARG A 65 -44.65 19.49 -10.55
C ARG A 65 -44.52 19.11 -12.03
N GLY A 66 -44.45 17.80 -12.28
CA GLY A 66 -44.83 17.22 -13.57
C GLY A 66 -44.58 15.71 -13.72
N ALA A 67 -45.63 14.91 -13.49
CA ALA A 67 -46.09 13.70 -14.20
C ALA A 67 -45.23 12.40 -14.23
N ARG A 68 -45.68 11.39 -13.69
CA ARG A 68 -46.37 10.13 -14.10
C ARG A 68 -45.91 8.89 -13.33
N ARG A 69 -46.91 8.09 -13.01
CA ARG A 69 -46.92 6.92 -12.13
C ARG A 69 -46.21 5.71 -12.73
N GLY A 70 -45.38 5.02 -11.89
CA GLY A 70 -45.02 3.63 -12.03
C GLY A 70 -44.97 3.02 -10.64
N ARG A 71 -45.80 2.03 -10.36
CA ARG A 71 -45.87 1.30 -9.09
C ARG A 71 -44.72 0.30 -9.03
N CYS A 72 -43.94 0.30 -7.96
CA CYS A 72 -43.23 -0.88 -7.48
C CYS A 72 -43.33 -0.94 -5.95
N SER A 73 -43.70 -2.09 -5.45
CA SER A 73 -43.92 -2.41 -4.04
C SER A 73 -42.62 -2.40 -3.22
N PRO A 74 -42.66 -2.03 -1.92
CA PRO A 74 -41.51 -2.08 -1.07
C PRO A 74 -41.36 -3.45 -0.41
N THR A 75 -40.32 -4.17 -0.69
CA THR A 75 -39.85 -5.26 0.18
C THR A 75 -38.88 -4.68 1.22
N SER A 76 -39.25 -4.86 2.46
CA SER A 76 -38.53 -4.48 3.66
C SER A 76 -37.21 -5.26 3.79
N THR A 77 -36.08 -4.57 3.71
CA THR A 77 -34.81 -5.08 4.21
C THR A 77 -34.37 -4.24 5.40
N THR A 78 -34.48 -4.83 6.58
CA THR A 78 -33.96 -4.29 7.83
C THR A 78 -32.44 -4.27 7.80
N SER A 79 -31.90 -3.06 7.92
CA SER A 79 -30.47 -2.79 8.03
C SER A 79 -29.91 -3.18 9.40
N PRO A 80 -28.71 -3.81 9.49
CA PRO A 80 -28.09 -4.22 10.76
C PRO A 80 -27.31 -3.12 11.52
N TRP A 81 -27.50 -1.85 11.21
CA TRP A 81 -26.71 -0.76 11.82
C TRP A 81 -27.43 -0.07 13.00
N ARG A 82 -27.72 -0.82 14.08
CA ARG A 82 -28.20 -0.24 15.34
C ARG A 82 -27.48 -0.81 16.56
N TRP A 83 -26.15 -0.68 16.62
CA TRP A 83 -25.39 -0.93 17.87
C TRP A 83 -24.20 -0.01 17.97
N ALA A 84 -24.39 1.25 18.20
CA ALA A 84 -23.37 2.14 18.76
C ALA A 84 -23.92 3.55 18.99
N THR A 85 -24.82 3.73 19.96
CA THR A 85 -24.92 4.99 20.71
C THR A 85 -25.89 4.76 21.88
N GLY A 86 -25.39 4.77 23.10
CA GLY A 86 -26.27 4.75 24.29
C GLY A 86 -25.60 4.25 25.57
N ALA A 87 -24.48 4.85 25.97
CA ALA A 87 -24.06 4.75 27.36
C ALA A 87 -24.07 6.16 27.97
N ARG A 88 -25.16 6.54 28.60
CA ARG A 88 -25.20 7.65 29.56
C ARG A 88 -24.87 7.12 30.95
N ALA A 89 -23.89 7.74 31.58
CA ALA A 89 -23.55 7.53 32.96
C ALA A 89 -24.70 7.94 33.88
N GLY A 90 -25.21 7.01 34.69
CA GLY A 90 -26.05 7.26 35.84
C GLY A 90 -25.30 6.80 37.09
N ARG A 91 -25.00 7.73 38.02
CA ARG A 91 -24.52 7.43 39.35
C ARG A 91 -25.70 6.92 40.20
N GLY A 92 -25.56 5.75 40.79
CA GLY A 92 -26.48 5.21 41.77
C GLY A 92 -25.73 4.38 42.79
N THR A 93 -25.87 4.75 44.05
CA THR A 93 -25.33 4.13 45.27
C THR A 93 -25.77 2.67 45.44
N PRO A 94 -24.98 1.81 46.12
CA PRO A 94 -25.31 0.41 46.29
C PRO A 94 -26.28 0.19 47.48
N PRO A 95 -27.22 -0.76 47.39
CA PRO A 95 -27.92 -1.27 48.55
C PRO A 95 -27.26 -2.56 49.06
N THR A 96 -27.30 -2.66 50.35
CA THR A 96 -26.85 -3.69 51.29
C THR A 96 -27.47 -5.07 51.06
N SER A 97 -26.66 -6.06 51.42
CA SER A 97 -26.90 -7.49 51.56
C SER A 97 -28.27 -7.95 52.05
N SER A 98 -28.82 -8.97 51.39
CA SER A 98 -29.59 -10.01 52.05
C SER A 98 -29.42 -11.35 51.32
N SER A 99 -28.94 -12.31 52.08
CA SER A 99 -28.78 -13.71 51.74
C SER A 99 -30.15 -14.39 51.56
N SER A 100 -30.38 -15.03 50.43
CA SER A 100 -31.34 -16.11 50.29
C SER A 100 -30.80 -17.19 49.35
N SER A 101 -30.51 -18.35 49.92
CA SER A 101 -30.16 -19.59 49.27
C SER A 101 -31.34 -20.07 48.40
N ALA A 102 -31.17 -20.08 47.09
CA ALA A 102 -32.04 -20.78 46.16
C ALA A 102 -31.44 -22.16 45.81
N PRO A 103 -32.27 -23.23 45.68
CA PRO A 103 -31.78 -24.57 45.44
C PRO A 103 -31.20 -24.72 44.05
N ALA A 104 -30.09 -25.45 43.93
CA ALA A 104 -29.44 -25.83 42.69
C ALA A 104 -30.46 -26.50 41.73
N ARG A 105 -30.81 -25.81 40.65
CA ARG A 105 -31.50 -26.44 39.53
C ARG A 105 -30.51 -27.37 38.86
N SER A 106 -30.86 -28.66 38.80
CA SER A 106 -30.17 -29.68 37.99
C SER A 106 -30.06 -29.14 36.56
N ALA A 107 -28.82 -28.94 36.10
CA ALA A 107 -28.56 -28.56 34.71
C ALA A 107 -29.08 -29.67 33.79
N ALA A 108 -30.09 -29.37 32.99
CA ALA A 108 -30.50 -30.22 31.90
C ALA A 108 -29.28 -30.46 30.97
N PRO A 109 -29.07 -31.68 30.46
CA PRO A 109 -27.94 -31.94 29.58
C PRO A 109 -28.00 -31.00 28.38
N SER A 110 -26.93 -30.23 28.19
CA SER A 110 -26.77 -29.30 27.10
C SER A 110 -27.02 -30.04 25.77
N PRO A 111 -27.89 -29.52 24.87
CA PRO A 111 -28.17 -30.14 23.57
C PRO A 111 -27.00 -30.02 22.57
N TRP A 112 -25.80 -29.65 22.99
CA TRP A 112 -24.65 -29.36 22.12
C TRP A 112 -23.47 -30.35 22.26
N PRO A 113 -23.61 -31.67 22.03
CA PRO A 113 -22.45 -32.55 21.97
C PRO A 113 -21.57 -32.29 20.74
N ARG A 114 -22.08 -31.53 19.74
CA ARG A 114 -21.33 -31.20 18.50
C ARG A 114 -20.41 -29.98 18.61
N ALA A 115 -20.47 -29.21 19.68
CA ALA A 115 -19.63 -28.01 19.88
C ALA A 115 -18.14 -28.33 20.07
N CYS A 116 -17.80 -29.59 20.45
CA CYS A 116 -16.43 -30.07 20.60
C CYS A 116 -15.87 -30.76 19.35
N ALA A 117 -16.65 -30.90 18.27
CA ALA A 117 -16.15 -31.51 17.05
C ALA A 117 -15.09 -30.62 16.41
N THR A 118 -13.95 -31.22 16.07
CA THR A 118 -12.91 -30.54 15.29
C THR A 118 -13.42 -30.26 13.90
N ALA A 119 -13.38 -29.01 13.48
CA ALA A 119 -13.79 -28.56 12.17
C ALA A 119 -12.58 -28.01 11.41
N CYS A 120 -12.56 -28.22 10.11
CA CYS A 120 -11.64 -27.57 9.20
C CYS A 120 -12.41 -26.62 8.29
N VAL A 121 -11.88 -25.42 8.16
CA VAL A 121 -12.44 -24.36 7.33
C VAL A 121 -11.38 -23.84 6.39
N SER A 122 -11.74 -23.64 5.14
CA SER A 122 -10.87 -23.06 4.13
C SER A 122 -11.30 -21.64 3.78
N CYS A 123 -10.35 -20.73 3.76
CA CYS A 123 -10.51 -19.38 3.20
C CYS A 123 -9.86 -19.37 1.81
N ALA A 124 -10.60 -19.01 0.79
CA ALA A 124 -10.12 -18.99 -0.60
C ALA A 124 -10.61 -17.73 -1.33
N ALA A 125 -9.80 -17.24 -2.28
CA ALA A 125 -10.23 -16.18 -3.18
C ALA A 125 -11.32 -16.72 -4.12
N SER A 126 -12.44 -16.00 -4.22
CA SER A 126 -13.56 -16.37 -5.10
C SER A 126 -13.48 -15.71 -6.48
N ALA A 127 -12.69 -14.63 -6.60
CA ALA A 127 -12.68 -13.79 -7.81
C ALA A 127 -12.16 -14.48 -9.07
N CYS A 128 -11.36 -15.55 -8.95
CA CYS A 128 -10.80 -16.25 -10.11
C CYS A 128 -11.34 -17.67 -10.30
N GLY A 129 -12.38 -18.08 -9.56
CA GLY A 129 -12.96 -19.44 -9.67
C GLY A 129 -12.04 -20.59 -9.26
N THR A 130 -10.77 -20.32 -8.91
CA THR A 130 -9.75 -21.34 -8.65
C THR A 130 -9.97 -22.06 -7.34
N GLN A 131 -10.52 -21.39 -6.31
CA GLN A 131 -10.75 -21.89 -4.95
C GLN A 131 -9.52 -22.51 -4.26
N VAL A 132 -8.32 -22.11 -4.66
CA VAL A 132 -7.09 -22.48 -3.93
C VAL A 132 -7.16 -21.87 -2.52
N PRO A 133 -6.99 -22.67 -1.46
CA PRO A 133 -7.02 -22.14 -0.10
C PRO A 133 -5.87 -21.16 0.15
N LEU A 134 -6.20 -19.94 0.59
CA LEU A 134 -5.23 -18.96 1.09
C LEU A 134 -4.87 -19.25 2.55
N LEU A 135 -5.86 -19.70 3.32
CA LEU A 135 -5.74 -20.09 4.72
C LEU A 135 -6.59 -21.34 4.97
N GLN A 136 -6.09 -22.22 5.82
CA GLN A 136 -6.83 -23.35 6.34
C GLN A 136 -6.73 -23.36 7.86
N VAL A 137 -7.88 -23.43 8.54
CA VAL A 137 -7.97 -23.36 10.00
C VAL A 137 -8.68 -24.60 10.50
N SER A 138 -8.05 -25.29 11.44
CA SER A 138 -8.60 -26.49 12.10
C SER A 138 -8.72 -26.26 13.60
N GLY A 139 -9.84 -26.64 14.19
CA GLY A 139 -10.09 -26.47 15.63
C GLY A 139 -11.53 -26.78 16.03
N PRO A 140 -11.93 -26.50 17.28
CA PRO A 140 -13.32 -26.66 17.70
C PRO A 140 -14.28 -25.86 16.82
N LEU A 141 -15.37 -26.48 16.38
CA LEU A 141 -16.31 -25.90 15.40
C LEU A 141 -16.75 -24.48 15.76
N LEU A 142 -17.10 -24.25 17.02
CA LEU A 142 -17.54 -22.93 17.48
C LEU A 142 -16.45 -21.85 17.33
N VAL A 143 -15.20 -22.20 17.64
CA VAL A 143 -14.07 -21.28 17.54
C VAL A 143 -13.80 -20.93 16.08
N VAL A 144 -13.68 -21.94 15.21
CA VAL A 144 -13.37 -21.67 13.80
C VAL A 144 -14.49 -20.92 13.08
N GLN A 145 -15.75 -21.05 13.51
CA GLN A 145 -16.84 -20.25 12.96
C GLN A 145 -16.76 -18.78 13.34
N LEU A 146 -16.31 -18.45 14.56
CA LEU A 146 -16.15 -17.08 15.01
C LEU A 146 -15.01 -16.34 14.28
N LEU A 147 -14.07 -17.05 13.68
CA LEU A 147 -12.92 -16.47 12.98
C LEU A 147 -13.25 -15.97 11.57
N GLU A 148 -14.42 -16.26 11.01
CA GLU A 148 -14.78 -15.88 9.63
C GLU A 148 -14.58 -14.38 9.40
N THR A 149 -15.28 -13.53 10.14
CA THR A 149 -15.26 -12.09 9.91
C THR A 149 -13.89 -11.46 10.17
N PRO A 150 -13.20 -11.73 11.30
CA PRO A 150 -11.87 -11.18 11.55
C PRO A 150 -10.84 -11.58 10.49
N LEU A 151 -10.79 -12.86 10.11
CA LEU A 151 -9.82 -13.34 9.12
C LEU A 151 -10.11 -12.74 7.73
N LEU A 152 -11.36 -12.72 7.30
CA LEU A 152 -11.73 -12.13 6.01
C LEU A 152 -11.42 -10.63 5.97
N CYS A 153 -11.69 -9.90 7.05
CA CYS A 153 -11.39 -8.47 7.16
C CYS A 153 -9.88 -8.22 6.97
N LEU A 154 -9.02 -8.97 7.66
CA LEU A 154 -7.57 -8.82 7.58
C LEU A 154 -7.01 -9.22 6.23
N VAL A 155 -7.48 -10.32 5.65
CA VAL A 155 -6.97 -10.83 4.36
C VAL A 155 -7.47 -9.99 3.19
N SER A 156 -8.75 -9.64 3.16
CA SER A 156 -9.37 -9.02 1.98
C SER A 156 -8.77 -7.67 1.64
N TYR A 157 -8.69 -6.74 2.61
CA TYR A 157 -8.16 -5.40 2.33
C TYR A 157 -6.66 -5.41 2.07
N ALA A 158 -5.89 -6.19 2.83
CA ALA A 158 -4.46 -6.35 2.62
C ALA A 158 -4.13 -6.89 1.21
N SER A 159 -4.82 -7.96 0.80
CA SER A 159 -4.65 -8.56 -0.53
C SER A 159 -5.09 -7.61 -1.64
N LEU A 160 -6.19 -6.89 -1.45
CA LEU A 160 -6.68 -5.89 -2.40
C LEU A 160 -5.63 -4.80 -2.66
N ILE A 161 -5.08 -4.20 -1.60
CA ILE A 161 -4.04 -3.18 -1.72
C ILE A 161 -2.78 -3.73 -2.39
N ALA A 162 -2.29 -4.90 -1.95
CA ALA A 162 -1.10 -5.51 -2.53
C ALA A 162 -1.28 -5.81 -4.03
N THR A 163 -2.45 -6.33 -4.43
CA THR A 163 -2.78 -6.62 -5.82
C THR A 163 -2.85 -5.34 -6.66
N ASN A 164 -3.54 -4.31 -6.17
CA ASN A 164 -3.63 -3.02 -6.85
C ASN A 164 -2.25 -2.37 -7.01
N ALA A 165 -1.43 -2.40 -5.95
CA ALA A 165 -0.06 -1.91 -6.00
C ALA A 165 0.81 -2.69 -7.00
N ALA A 166 0.66 -4.02 -7.07
CA ALA A 166 1.37 -4.85 -8.04
C ALA A 166 0.97 -4.54 -9.50
N ARG A 167 -0.33 -4.29 -9.75
CA ARG A 167 -0.82 -3.84 -11.06
C ARG A 167 -0.18 -2.52 -11.47
N LEU A 168 -0.21 -1.53 -10.57
CA LEU A 168 0.41 -0.22 -10.81
C LEU A 168 1.94 -0.36 -11.05
N ARG A 169 2.63 -1.25 -10.30
CA ARG A 169 4.05 -1.52 -10.53
C ARG A 169 4.31 -2.17 -11.90
N LEU A 170 3.45 -3.08 -12.36
CA LEU A 170 3.58 -3.69 -13.68
C LEU A 170 3.43 -2.65 -14.81
N ILE A 171 2.53 -1.67 -14.64
CA ILE A 171 2.35 -0.57 -15.60
C ILE A 171 3.57 0.36 -15.60
N ALA A 172 4.02 0.78 -14.41
CA ALA A 172 5.14 1.71 -14.27
C ALA A 172 6.48 1.14 -14.76
N GLY A 173 6.60 -0.18 -14.80
CA GLY A 173 7.88 -0.83 -15.08
C GLY A 173 8.89 -0.70 -13.94
N PRO A 174 10.09 -1.28 -14.07
CA PRO A 174 11.11 -1.29 -13.01
C PRO A 174 11.82 0.06 -12.83
N GLU A 175 11.89 0.89 -13.86
CA GLU A 175 12.69 2.12 -13.88
C GLU A 175 12.05 3.28 -13.11
N LYS A 176 10.73 3.32 -13.02
CA LYS A 176 10.01 4.39 -12.32
C LYS A 176 9.91 4.08 -10.82
N ARG A 177 10.14 5.08 -9.98
CA ARG A 177 9.92 4.97 -8.53
C ARG A 177 8.47 5.30 -8.20
N LEU A 178 7.80 4.42 -7.45
CA LEU A 178 6.42 4.61 -7.01
C LEU A 178 6.37 4.98 -5.52
N LEU A 179 5.70 6.08 -5.20
CA LEU A 179 5.48 6.55 -3.84
C LEU A 179 4.00 6.45 -3.47
N GLU A 180 3.70 5.79 -2.35
CA GLU A 180 2.35 5.81 -1.79
C GLU A 180 2.13 7.13 -1.03
N MET A 181 1.11 7.90 -1.46
CA MET A 181 0.76 9.23 -0.93
C MET A 181 -0.72 9.32 -0.54
N GLY A 182 -1.34 8.19 -0.16
CA GLY A 182 -2.78 8.05 -0.01
C GLY A 182 -3.32 8.18 1.42
N LEU A 183 -2.50 8.34 2.46
CA LEU A 183 -2.94 8.32 3.86
C LEU A 183 -4.18 9.21 4.12
N ARG A 184 -4.22 10.42 3.58
CA ARG A 184 -5.36 11.35 3.74
C ARG A 184 -6.65 10.89 3.04
N ARG A 185 -6.59 9.87 2.20
CA ARG A 185 -7.72 9.28 1.44
C ARG A 185 -8.10 7.88 1.90
N ALA A 186 -7.33 7.30 2.83
CA ALA A 186 -7.56 5.96 3.34
C ALA A 186 -8.77 5.90 4.28
N GLN A 187 -9.28 4.69 4.51
CA GLN A 187 -10.42 4.40 5.39
C GLN A 187 -9.95 4.32 6.85
N GLY A 188 -9.69 5.50 7.42
CA GLY A 188 -9.23 5.65 8.79
C GLY A 188 -7.73 5.35 8.98
N PRO A 189 -7.19 5.58 10.20
CA PRO A 189 -5.76 5.41 10.49
C PRO A 189 -5.25 3.98 10.27
N ASP A 190 -6.01 2.97 10.68
CA ASP A 190 -5.65 1.55 10.52
C ASP A 190 -5.67 1.15 9.04
N GLY A 191 -6.67 1.62 8.27
CA GLY A 191 -6.71 1.45 6.82
C GLY A 191 -5.53 2.12 6.15
N GLY A 192 -5.13 3.31 6.59
CA GLY A 192 -3.94 4.01 6.11
C GLY A 192 -2.64 3.24 6.38
N LEU A 193 -2.47 2.71 7.58
CA LEU A 193 -1.30 1.90 7.94
C LEU A 193 -1.25 0.59 7.12
N THR A 194 -2.38 -0.09 6.96
CA THR A 194 -2.51 -1.28 6.13
C THR A 194 -2.18 -0.95 4.68
N ALA A 195 -2.76 0.12 4.12
CA ALA A 195 -2.51 0.52 2.74
C ALA A 195 -1.02 0.81 2.49
N SER A 196 -0.36 1.58 3.34
CA SER A 196 1.07 1.88 3.21
C SER A 196 1.94 0.61 3.29
N THR A 197 1.61 -0.31 4.21
CA THR A 197 2.34 -1.58 4.37
C THR A 197 2.22 -2.47 3.14
N TYR A 198 0.99 -2.67 2.65
CA TYR A 198 0.73 -3.61 1.56
C TYR A 198 0.94 -3.00 0.16
N SER A 199 0.96 -1.67 0.03
CA SER A 199 1.47 -1.01 -1.18
C SER A 199 2.97 -1.27 -1.35
N TYR A 200 3.75 -1.17 -0.27
CA TYR A 200 5.17 -1.52 -0.31
C TYR A 200 5.38 -3.01 -0.64
N LEU A 201 4.61 -3.91 -0.05
CA LEU A 201 4.65 -5.35 -0.38
C LEU A 201 4.34 -5.58 -1.87
N GLY A 202 3.33 -4.90 -2.42
CA GLY A 202 2.92 -5.00 -3.82
C GLY A 202 3.89 -4.38 -4.83
N GLY A 203 4.90 -3.61 -4.39
CA GLY A 203 5.92 -3.12 -5.30
C GLY A 203 6.19 -1.61 -5.27
N PHE A 204 5.50 -0.83 -4.45
CA PHE A 204 5.87 0.57 -4.22
C PHE A 204 7.22 0.68 -3.51
N ASP A 205 7.96 1.74 -3.75
CA ASP A 205 9.32 1.90 -3.24
C ASP A 205 9.36 2.59 -1.88
N ALA A 206 8.35 3.42 -1.58
CA ALA A 206 8.24 4.12 -0.30
C ALA A 206 6.81 4.60 -0.05
N SER A 207 6.54 5.08 1.16
CA SER A 207 5.28 5.72 1.55
C SER A 207 5.55 7.07 2.22
N SER A 208 4.61 8.00 2.08
CA SER A 208 4.62 9.26 2.84
C SER A 208 4.11 9.08 4.29
N ASN A 209 3.67 7.90 4.67
CA ASN A 209 3.17 7.58 6.01
C ASN A 209 4.32 7.30 6.99
N MET A 210 4.70 8.30 7.77
CA MET A 210 5.76 8.20 8.78
C MET A 210 5.51 7.06 9.78
N LEU A 211 4.25 6.83 10.17
CA LEU A 211 3.90 5.76 11.10
C LEU A 211 4.15 4.37 10.51
N ALA A 212 3.91 4.19 9.21
CA ALA A 212 4.25 2.94 8.52
C ALA A 212 5.76 2.71 8.51
N GLY A 213 6.56 3.75 8.34
CA GLY A 213 8.01 3.67 8.49
C GLY A 213 8.42 3.21 9.88
N GLN A 214 7.89 3.85 10.91
CA GLN A 214 8.23 3.56 12.31
C GLN A 214 7.79 2.16 12.75
N LEU A 215 6.57 1.75 12.44
CA LEU A 215 5.98 0.50 12.95
C LEU A 215 6.24 -0.72 12.06
N ARG A 216 6.45 -0.53 10.76
CA ARG A 216 6.53 -1.60 9.76
C ARG A 216 7.83 -1.64 8.98
N GLY A 217 8.71 -0.65 9.16
CA GLY A 217 9.96 -0.57 8.40
C GLY A 217 9.77 -0.24 6.92
N VAL A 218 8.62 0.34 6.53
CA VAL A 218 8.40 0.81 5.16
C VAL A 218 9.32 2.01 4.91
N PRO A 219 10.08 2.06 3.80
CA PRO A 219 10.86 3.24 3.46
C PRO A 219 9.97 4.47 3.36
N VAL A 220 10.42 5.58 3.96
CA VAL A 220 9.65 6.82 4.00
C VAL A 220 10.22 7.82 3.01
N ALA A 221 9.33 8.41 2.20
CA ALA A 221 9.67 9.51 1.30
C ALA A 221 8.47 10.46 1.21
N GLY A 222 8.77 11.73 1.11
CA GLY A 222 7.76 12.78 1.01
C GLY A 222 8.31 13.99 0.28
N THR A 223 7.45 15.00 0.13
CA THR A 223 7.78 16.26 -0.51
C THR A 223 7.15 17.42 0.26
N LEU A 224 7.31 18.66 -0.25
CA LEU A 224 6.66 19.85 0.29
C LEU A 224 5.15 19.84 0.00
N ALA A 225 4.41 20.60 0.79
CA ALA A 225 3.00 20.90 0.54
C ALA A 225 2.86 22.35 0.01
N HIS A 226 1.90 22.59 -0.89
CA HIS A 226 1.59 23.96 -1.36
C HIS A 226 1.28 24.92 -0.20
N SER A 227 0.62 24.41 0.86
CA SER A 227 0.34 25.22 2.06
C SER A 227 1.59 25.70 2.77
N PHE A 228 2.71 24.97 2.71
CA PHE A 228 4.00 25.46 3.20
C PHE A 228 4.49 26.63 2.36
N ILE A 229 4.48 26.51 1.03
CA ILE A 229 4.90 27.59 0.12
C ILE A 229 4.04 28.84 0.32
N THR A 230 2.70 28.68 0.31
CA THR A 230 1.76 29.80 0.43
C THR A 230 1.71 30.42 1.82
N SER A 231 2.33 29.82 2.84
CA SER A 231 2.44 30.41 4.16
C SER A 231 3.46 31.57 4.24
N PHE A 232 4.28 31.73 3.20
CA PHE A 232 5.28 32.79 3.11
C PHE A 232 4.76 33.95 2.24
N SER A 233 4.81 35.17 2.77
CA SER A 233 4.42 36.41 2.05
C SER A 233 5.56 37.00 1.22
N GLY A 234 6.80 36.62 1.53
CA GLY A 234 8.01 37.17 0.93
C GLY A 234 8.66 38.29 1.73
N THR A 235 8.09 38.64 2.89
CA THR A 235 8.65 39.63 3.82
C THR A 235 9.38 38.97 5.00
N GLU A 236 9.27 37.66 5.15
CA GLU A 236 9.90 36.89 6.22
C GLU A 236 11.42 36.87 6.04
N VAL A 237 12.13 37.11 7.13
CA VAL A 237 13.59 37.06 7.19
C VAL A 237 13.97 35.89 8.11
N SER A 238 14.83 35.02 7.62
CA SER A 238 15.38 33.96 8.47
C SER A 238 16.19 34.58 9.62
N PRO A 239 15.98 34.15 10.87
CA PRO A 239 16.77 34.66 12.00
C PRO A 239 18.26 34.25 11.87
N ASP A 240 18.59 33.19 11.17
CA ASP A 240 19.94 32.76 10.82
C ASP A 240 19.95 32.27 9.35
N PRO A 241 20.31 33.13 8.39
CA PRO A 241 20.39 32.78 6.97
C PRO A 241 21.69 32.08 6.60
N MET A 242 22.59 31.86 7.58
CA MET A 242 23.95 31.37 7.37
C MET A 242 23.99 29.85 7.24
N LEU A 243 24.52 29.34 6.14
CA LEU A 243 24.72 27.90 5.88
C LEU A 243 26.22 27.56 5.78
N ALA A 244 26.63 26.48 6.42
CA ALA A 244 27.99 25.97 6.32
C ALA A 244 28.17 25.13 5.03
N PRO A 245 29.39 25.03 4.47
CA PRO A 245 29.67 24.10 3.37
C PRO A 245 29.44 22.63 3.76
N ALA A 246 29.05 21.80 2.78
CA ALA A 246 28.78 20.37 2.98
C ALA A 246 30.05 19.56 3.34
N ALA A 247 31.23 19.97 2.83
CA ALA A 247 32.48 19.24 2.93
C ALA A 247 33.29 19.47 4.22
N GLY A 248 32.69 20.08 5.26
CA GLY A 248 33.36 20.25 6.56
C GLY A 248 33.49 21.72 7.04
N PRO A 249 34.39 22.03 7.98
CA PRO A 249 34.48 23.35 8.58
C PRO A 249 34.99 24.36 7.57
N GLY A 250 34.10 25.28 7.18
CA GLY A 250 34.37 26.43 6.34
C GLY A 250 33.56 27.64 6.80
N PRO A 251 33.81 28.84 6.26
CA PRO A 251 33.03 30.02 6.59
C PRO A 251 31.56 29.79 6.19
N ARG A 252 30.66 30.08 7.11
CA ARG A 252 29.22 30.10 6.81
C ARG A 252 28.91 31.25 5.85
N VAL A 253 28.02 31.00 4.91
CA VAL A 253 27.63 31.94 3.85
C VAL A 253 26.15 32.28 4.00
N ASP A 254 25.78 33.53 3.76
CA ASP A 254 24.38 33.93 3.69
C ASP A 254 23.73 33.31 2.45
N LEU A 255 22.91 32.26 2.69
CA LEU A 255 22.24 31.55 1.61
C LEU A 255 21.23 32.44 0.87
N ALA A 256 20.52 33.32 1.60
CA ALA A 256 19.52 34.17 0.97
C ALA A 256 20.19 35.17 0.00
N ALA A 257 21.31 35.79 0.39
CA ALA A 257 22.07 36.68 -0.49
C ALA A 257 22.62 35.93 -1.72
N CYS A 258 23.12 34.70 -1.54
CA CYS A 258 23.57 33.89 -2.66
C CYS A 258 22.43 33.53 -3.62
N VAL A 259 21.24 33.22 -3.10
CA VAL A 259 20.05 32.94 -3.93
C VAL A 259 19.62 34.14 -4.75
N GLU A 260 19.63 35.34 -4.19
CA GLU A 260 19.29 36.57 -4.95
C GLU A 260 20.30 36.77 -6.11
N ALA A 261 21.59 36.62 -5.87
CA ALA A 261 22.60 36.75 -6.91
C ALA A 261 22.47 35.67 -8.01
N TRP A 262 22.08 34.45 -7.65
CA TRP A 262 21.81 33.40 -8.62
C TRP A 262 20.51 33.64 -9.39
N LEU A 263 19.46 34.15 -8.72
CA LEU A 263 18.19 34.43 -9.37
C LEU A 263 18.35 35.46 -10.52
N GLU A 264 19.13 36.51 -10.34
CA GLU A 264 19.43 37.48 -11.40
C GLU A 264 20.02 36.79 -12.63
N ARG A 265 21.03 35.93 -12.44
CA ARG A 265 21.70 35.19 -13.50
C ARG A 265 20.76 34.20 -14.20
N VAL A 266 19.95 33.47 -13.42
CA VAL A 266 18.97 32.51 -13.93
C VAL A 266 17.88 33.21 -14.72
N CYS A 267 17.34 34.33 -14.23
CA CYS A 267 16.32 35.12 -14.92
C CYS A 267 16.82 35.67 -16.25
N VAL A 268 18.04 36.20 -16.29
CA VAL A 268 18.65 36.67 -17.55
C VAL A 268 18.72 35.54 -18.56
N HIS A 269 19.16 34.33 -18.13
CA HIS A 269 19.26 33.17 -19.03
C HIS A 269 17.90 32.66 -19.51
N LEU A 270 16.87 32.71 -18.66
CA LEU A 270 15.51 32.30 -19.00
C LEU A 270 14.69 33.40 -19.70
N GLY A 271 15.24 34.60 -19.91
CA GLY A 271 14.54 35.72 -20.52
C GLY A 271 13.41 36.28 -19.65
N LEU A 272 13.56 36.19 -18.31
CA LEU A 272 12.58 36.65 -17.34
C LEU A 272 13.04 37.92 -16.62
N GLY A 273 12.08 38.78 -16.21
CA GLY A 273 12.37 39.86 -15.28
C GLY A 273 12.66 39.32 -13.87
N VAL A 274 13.64 39.88 -13.17
CA VAL A 274 14.06 39.44 -11.82
C VAL A 274 12.92 39.48 -10.79
N HIS A 275 11.91 40.33 -11.02
CA HIS A 275 10.75 40.50 -10.15
C HIS A 275 9.56 39.59 -10.54
N GLU A 276 9.65 38.80 -11.62
CA GLU A 276 8.58 37.93 -12.04
C GLU A 276 8.40 36.72 -11.10
N PRO A 277 9.48 36.03 -10.66
CA PRO A 277 9.35 34.90 -9.73
C PRO A 277 8.76 35.34 -8.39
N HIS A 278 7.77 34.60 -7.91
CA HIS A 278 7.05 34.95 -6.68
C HIS A 278 7.99 34.91 -5.45
N ARG A 279 8.11 36.09 -4.78
CA ARG A 279 9.06 36.27 -3.69
C ARG A 279 8.78 35.34 -2.49
N GLY A 280 7.49 35.13 -2.13
CA GLY A 280 7.12 34.22 -1.04
C GLY A 280 7.56 32.80 -1.30
N GLU A 281 7.43 32.29 -2.55
CA GLU A 281 7.92 30.97 -2.94
C GLU A 281 9.45 30.86 -2.78
N ARG A 282 10.20 31.88 -3.20
CA ARG A 282 11.65 31.94 -3.01
C ARG A 282 12.04 31.86 -1.54
N VAL A 283 11.40 32.68 -0.69
CA VAL A 283 11.66 32.67 0.76
C VAL A 283 11.33 31.30 1.37
N ALA A 284 10.24 30.66 0.94
CA ALA A 284 9.88 29.31 1.37
C ALA A 284 10.96 28.29 0.97
N PHE A 285 11.46 28.33 -0.26
CA PHE A 285 12.53 27.43 -0.70
C PHE A 285 13.83 27.68 0.06
N VAL A 286 14.22 28.92 0.31
CA VAL A 286 15.39 29.26 1.14
C VAL A 286 15.23 28.72 2.57
N ALA A 287 14.07 28.93 3.19
CA ALA A 287 13.78 28.43 4.53
C ALA A 287 13.86 26.90 4.60
N TYR A 288 13.34 26.21 3.58
CA TYR A 288 13.44 24.76 3.49
C TYR A 288 14.89 24.30 3.27
N ALA A 289 15.64 24.95 2.39
CA ALA A 289 17.03 24.63 2.12
C ALA A 289 17.93 24.84 3.34
N LEU A 290 17.70 25.87 4.14
CA LEU A 290 18.41 26.08 5.42
C LEU A 290 18.15 24.97 6.43
N ALA A 291 16.89 24.50 6.51
CA ALA A 291 16.51 23.42 7.42
C ALA A 291 17.01 22.03 6.96
N PHE A 292 17.00 21.79 5.64
CA PHE A 292 17.31 20.49 5.03
C PHE A 292 18.22 20.63 3.79
N PRO A 293 19.44 21.11 3.94
CA PRO A 293 20.30 21.42 2.78
C PRO A 293 20.68 20.18 1.95
N GLN A 294 20.78 19.01 2.59
CA GLN A 294 21.07 17.72 1.92
C GLN A 294 19.81 17.07 1.31
N ALA A 295 18.62 17.63 1.55
CA ALA A 295 17.35 17.08 1.10
C ALA A 295 16.47 18.14 0.42
N PHE A 296 17.09 19.15 -0.17
CA PHE A 296 16.36 20.21 -0.84
C PHE A 296 15.55 19.68 -2.03
N TYR A 297 14.26 19.91 -1.97
CA TYR A 297 13.27 19.44 -2.93
C TYR A 297 12.34 20.61 -3.33
N GLY A 298 12.14 20.85 -4.62
CA GLY A 298 11.31 21.93 -5.12
C GLY A 298 9.89 21.48 -5.48
N LEU A 299 8.86 22.18 -5.00
CA LEU A 299 7.48 22.04 -5.46
C LEU A 299 7.18 23.23 -6.38
N LEU A 300 7.07 22.97 -7.70
CA LEU A 300 7.21 24.02 -8.72
C LEU A 300 5.90 24.67 -9.14
N ASP A 301 4.78 24.05 -8.88
CA ASP A 301 3.47 24.42 -9.42
C ASP A 301 2.54 25.11 -8.41
N THR A 302 3.12 25.75 -7.38
CA THR A 302 2.32 26.54 -6.43
C THR A 302 1.74 27.80 -7.08
N TYR A 303 2.52 28.43 -7.97
CA TYR A 303 2.09 29.59 -8.76
C TYR A 303 2.23 29.28 -10.26
N SER A 304 3.35 29.64 -10.87
CA SER A 304 3.65 29.32 -12.26
C SER A 304 4.93 28.52 -12.33
N VAL A 305 4.89 27.34 -12.93
CA VAL A 305 6.08 26.50 -13.09
C VAL A 305 7.20 27.27 -13.79
N GLN A 306 6.94 27.81 -14.97
CA GLN A 306 7.96 28.43 -15.82
C GLN A 306 8.41 29.81 -15.31
N ARG A 307 7.48 30.61 -14.77
CA ARG A 307 7.78 32.01 -14.39
C ARG A 307 8.12 32.20 -12.92
N SER A 308 7.92 31.19 -12.08
CA SER A 308 8.14 31.28 -10.63
C SER A 308 8.85 30.08 -10.04
N GLY A 309 8.22 28.89 -10.03
CA GLY A 309 8.74 27.70 -9.36
C GLY A 309 10.13 27.30 -9.85
N LEU A 310 10.27 27.21 -11.17
CA LEU A 310 11.53 26.76 -11.80
C LEU A 310 12.68 27.76 -11.59
N PRO A 311 12.55 29.09 -11.86
CA PRO A 311 13.64 30.01 -11.58
C PRO A 311 13.99 30.14 -10.10
N ASN A 312 13.02 30.13 -9.18
CA ASN A 312 13.27 30.12 -7.74
C ASN A 312 14.01 28.84 -7.30
N PHE A 313 13.58 27.66 -7.81
CA PHE A 313 14.25 26.39 -7.53
C PHE A 313 15.69 26.38 -8.02
N LEU A 314 15.93 26.81 -9.26
CA LEU A 314 17.27 26.86 -9.86
C LEU A 314 18.21 27.78 -9.07
N ALA A 315 17.73 28.96 -8.68
CA ALA A 315 18.53 29.89 -7.88
C ALA A 315 18.98 29.26 -6.54
N VAL A 316 18.05 28.59 -5.83
CA VAL A 316 18.38 27.91 -4.57
C VAL A 316 19.29 26.71 -4.80
N ALA A 317 19.01 25.89 -5.82
CA ALA A 317 19.81 24.71 -6.13
C ALA A 317 21.25 25.07 -6.52
N LEU A 318 21.46 26.12 -7.30
CA LEU A 318 22.79 26.62 -7.68
C LEU A 318 23.54 27.23 -6.49
N ALA A 319 22.85 27.99 -5.63
CA ALA A 319 23.42 28.50 -4.39
C ALA A 319 23.86 27.36 -3.45
N LEU A 320 23.05 26.32 -3.29
CA LEU A 320 23.40 25.11 -2.56
C LEU A 320 24.59 24.40 -3.20
N GLY A 321 24.64 24.32 -4.54
CA GLY A 321 25.73 23.72 -5.31
C GLY A 321 27.08 24.36 -5.04
N GLN A 322 27.14 25.67 -4.87
CA GLN A 322 28.35 26.38 -4.47
C GLN A 322 28.87 25.96 -3.08
N LEU A 323 27.98 25.52 -2.22
CA LEU A 323 28.30 25.04 -0.87
C LEU A 323 28.54 23.52 -0.82
N GLY A 324 28.52 22.85 -1.98
CA GLY A 324 28.74 21.40 -2.09
C GLY A 324 27.49 20.54 -1.84
N TYR A 325 26.29 21.13 -1.73
CA TYR A 325 25.03 20.41 -1.65
C TYR A 325 24.42 20.21 -3.03
N GLN A 326 23.53 19.21 -3.17
CA GLN A 326 22.79 18.98 -4.40
C GLN A 326 21.30 18.87 -4.11
N ALA A 327 20.47 19.46 -4.95
CA ALA A 327 19.02 19.28 -4.89
C ALA A 327 18.66 17.81 -5.21
N VAL A 328 17.72 17.25 -4.46
CA VAL A 328 17.35 15.84 -4.57
C VAL A 328 16.13 15.59 -5.46
N GLY A 329 15.46 16.63 -5.94
CA GLY A 329 14.36 16.51 -6.89
C GLY A 329 13.46 17.73 -6.99
N VAL A 330 12.53 17.65 -7.94
CA VAL A 330 11.42 18.59 -8.09
C VAL A 330 10.11 17.82 -8.19
N ARG A 331 8.97 18.48 -7.86
CA ARG A 331 7.63 17.89 -7.97
C ARG A 331 6.68 18.81 -8.70
N LEU A 332 5.82 18.17 -9.50
CA LEU A 332 4.65 18.74 -10.15
C LEU A 332 3.38 18.03 -9.65
N ASP A 333 2.33 18.76 -9.39
CA ASP A 333 1.04 18.28 -8.87
C ASP A 333 -0.15 18.77 -9.70
N SER A 334 0.08 19.45 -10.82
CA SER A 334 -0.97 20.02 -11.68
C SER A 334 -0.50 20.26 -13.11
N GLY A 335 -1.46 20.43 -14.03
CA GLY A 335 -1.22 20.66 -15.45
C GLY A 335 -0.87 19.37 -16.23
N ASP A 336 -0.32 19.51 -17.42
CA ASP A 336 0.20 18.36 -18.20
C ASP A 336 1.57 17.94 -17.66
N LEU A 337 1.55 16.92 -16.81
CA LEU A 337 2.73 16.47 -16.06
C LEU A 337 3.84 15.96 -16.97
N LEU A 338 3.50 15.30 -18.09
CA LEU A 338 4.47 14.75 -19.02
C LEU A 338 5.17 15.85 -19.82
N GLN A 339 4.40 16.78 -20.37
CA GLN A 339 4.92 17.91 -21.11
C GLN A 339 5.81 18.80 -20.22
N GLN A 340 5.32 19.14 -19.03
CA GLN A 340 6.08 19.95 -18.07
C GLN A 340 7.39 19.27 -17.65
N ALA A 341 7.39 17.94 -17.46
CA ALA A 341 8.62 17.21 -17.12
C ALA A 341 9.66 17.31 -18.25
N GLN A 342 9.23 17.20 -19.51
CA GLN A 342 10.12 17.37 -20.68
C GLN A 342 10.69 18.79 -20.75
N GLU A 343 9.85 19.80 -20.57
CA GLU A 343 10.27 21.22 -20.55
C GLU A 343 11.29 21.48 -19.44
N ILE A 344 11.00 21.04 -18.21
CA ILE A 344 11.92 21.18 -17.07
C ILE A 344 13.24 20.49 -17.33
N ARG A 345 13.23 19.29 -17.88
CA ARG A 345 14.46 18.56 -18.23
C ARG A 345 15.29 19.32 -19.27
N GLY A 346 14.62 19.91 -20.27
CA GLY A 346 15.27 20.80 -21.24
C GLY A 346 15.97 21.97 -20.59
N VAL A 347 15.28 22.66 -19.66
CA VAL A 347 15.87 23.77 -18.89
C VAL A 347 17.02 23.30 -18.02
N PHE A 348 16.90 22.16 -17.33
CA PHE A 348 17.99 21.61 -16.52
C PHE A 348 19.25 21.36 -17.34
N ARG A 349 19.15 20.76 -18.53
CA ARG A 349 20.28 20.56 -19.45
C ARG A 349 20.93 21.88 -19.88
N THR A 350 20.12 22.88 -20.23
CA THR A 350 20.60 24.19 -20.66
C THR A 350 21.33 24.93 -19.54
N ILE A 351 20.74 24.94 -18.33
CA ILE A 351 21.34 25.58 -17.14
C ILE A 351 22.59 24.83 -16.66
N ALA A 352 22.58 23.49 -16.72
CA ALA A 352 23.74 22.66 -16.38
C ALA A 352 24.94 22.99 -17.27
N ALA A 353 24.74 23.09 -18.57
CA ALA A 353 25.77 23.46 -19.53
C ALA A 353 26.26 24.89 -19.32
N GLN A 354 25.33 25.85 -19.17
CA GLN A 354 25.64 27.29 -18.98
C GLN A 354 26.51 27.58 -17.75
N PHE A 355 26.18 26.92 -16.63
CA PHE A 355 26.86 27.17 -15.34
C PHE A 355 27.84 26.07 -14.93
N GLN A 356 28.10 25.08 -15.81
CA GLN A 356 29.03 23.97 -15.60
C GLN A 356 28.68 23.14 -14.35
N VAL A 357 27.40 22.83 -14.17
CA VAL A 357 26.87 22.05 -13.05
C VAL A 357 26.18 20.76 -13.55
N PRO A 358 26.94 19.76 -14.01
CA PRO A 358 26.39 18.60 -14.73
C PRO A 358 25.40 17.76 -13.90
N TRP A 359 25.50 17.75 -12.55
CA TRP A 359 24.56 17.04 -11.69
C TRP A 359 23.10 17.51 -11.85
N LEU A 360 22.89 18.76 -12.29
CA LEU A 360 21.54 19.32 -12.45
C LEU A 360 20.73 18.60 -13.53
N GLU A 361 21.40 18.09 -14.58
CA GLU A 361 20.74 17.32 -15.65
C GLU A 361 20.03 16.07 -15.13
N SER A 362 20.54 15.46 -14.08
CA SER A 362 20.05 14.21 -13.49
C SER A 362 19.10 14.40 -12.32
N VAL A 363 18.76 15.64 -11.94
CA VAL A 363 17.83 15.91 -10.84
C VAL A 363 16.49 15.23 -11.11
N PRO A 364 15.99 14.36 -10.20
CA PRO A 364 14.76 13.63 -10.38
C PRO A 364 13.53 14.54 -10.49
N ILE A 365 12.65 14.22 -11.43
CA ILE A 365 11.35 14.87 -11.59
C ILE A 365 10.27 13.93 -11.06
N ALA A 366 9.57 14.36 -10.01
CA ALA A 366 8.44 13.66 -9.46
C ALA A 366 7.12 14.30 -9.90
N VAL A 367 6.12 13.45 -10.09
CA VAL A 367 4.77 13.88 -10.43
C VAL A 367 3.74 13.23 -9.50
N SER A 368 2.65 13.93 -9.29
CA SER A 368 1.48 13.42 -8.56
C SER A 368 0.25 14.23 -9.00
N ASN A 369 -0.89 13.73 -8.90
CA ASN A 369 -2.23 14.30 -9.09
C ASN A 369 -3.19 13.27 -9.71
N ASN A 370 -4.04 12.65 -8.90
CA ASN A 370 -5.10 11.71 -9.33
C ASN A 370 -4.64 10.62 -10.34
N ILE A 371 -3.40 10.20 -10.22
CA ILE A 371 -2.82 9.21 -11.13
C ILE A 371 -3.55 7.87 -10.97
N ASP A 372 -4.15 7.41 -12.04
CA ASP A 372 -4.75 6.09 -12.23
C ASP A 372 -3.90 5.20 -13.15
N GLU A 373 -4.44 4.05 -13.57
CA GLU A 373 -3.68 3.14 -14.44
C GLU A 373 -3.42 3.74 -15.84
N GLU A 374 -4.34 4.55 -16.38
CA GLU A 374 -4.22 5.16 -17.71
C GLU A 374 -3.19 6.29 -17.70
N GLU A 375 -3.29 7.19 -16.73
CA GLU A 375 -2.31 8.25 -16.57
C GLU A 375 -0.93 7.70 -16.21
N LEU A 376 -0.87 6.65 -15.39
CA LEU A 376 0.38 5.98 -15.06
C LEU A 376 1.05 5.40 -16.33
N ALA A 377 0.30 4.77 -17.22
CA ALA A 377 0.82 4.24 -18.46
C ALA A 377 1.38 5.35 -19.37
N ARG A 378 0.69 6.51 -19.43
CA ARG A 378 1.16 7.69 -20.16
C ARG A 378 2.48 8.24 -19.57
N LEU A 379 2.56 8.32 -18.25
CA LEU A 379 3.74 8.84 -17.55
C LEU A 379 4.93 7.88 -17.57
N ALA A 380 4.69 6.59 -17.74
CA ALA A 380 5.71 5.54 -17.77
C ALA A 380 6.20 5.18 -19.17
N GLN A 381 5.64 5.80 -20.21
CA GLN A 381 6.03 5.51 -21.62
C GLN A 381 7.53 5.74 -21.87
N GLU A 382 8.06 5.10 -22.88
CA GLU A 382 9.45 5.26 -23.30
C GLU A 382 9.76 6.73 -23.63
N GLY A 383 10.91 7.21 -23.19
CA GLY A 383 11.32 8.61 -23.35
C GLY A 383 10.71 9.60 -22.35
N SER A 384 9.88 9.13 -21.41
CA SER A 384 9.36 9.97 -20.32
C SER A 384 10.46 10.43 -19.38
N GLU A 385 10.57 11.75 -19.17
CA GLU A 385 11.51 12.36 -18.23
C GLU A 385 11.05 12.29 -16.75
N VAL A 386 9.88 11.73 -16.49
CA VAL A 386 9.36 11.49 -15.14
C VAL A 386 10.13 10.33 -14.50
N ASN A 387 10.69 10.56 -13.31
CA ASN A 387 11.46 9.57 -12.57
C ASN A 387 10.68 8.96 -11.40
N VAL A 388 9.85 9.77 -10.73
CA VAL A 388 9.15 9.39 -9.50
C VAL A 388 7.65 9.69 -9.65
N ILE A 389 6.79 8.76 -9.28
CA ILE A 389 5.34 8.89 -9.44
C ILE A 389 4.68 8.66 -8.08
N GLY A 390 4.04 9.71 -7.57
CA GLY A 390 3.29 9.69 -6.32
C GLY A 390 1.82 9.35 -6.56
N ILE A 391 1.36 8.21 -6.05
CA ILE A 391 -0.03 7.76 -6.19
C ILE A 391 -0.71 7.76 -4.83
N GLY A 392 -1.85 8.45 -4.74
CA GLY A 392 -2.61 8.56 -3.50
C GLY A 392 -3.91 7.78 -3.54
N THR A 393 -4.99 8.43 -3.99
CA THR A 393 -6.36 7.91 -3.95
C THR A 393 -6.47 6.53 -4.59
N ASN A 394 -5.95 6.35 -5.79
CA ASN A 394 -6.13 5.11 -6.56
C ASN A 394 -5.49 3.89 -5.88
N VAL A 395 -4.33 4.04 -5.22
CA VAL A 395 -3.68 2.90 -4.56
C VAL A 395 -4.39 2.50 -3.27
N VAL A 396 -4.92 3.46 -2.48
CA VAL A 396 -5.52 3.14 -1.16
C VAL A 396 -7.01 2.85 -1.20
N THR A 397 -7.73 3.29 -2.24
CA THR A 397 -9.19 3.09 -2.36
C THR A 397 -9.58 2.05 -3.40
N CYS A 398 -8.68 1.66 -4.30
CA CYS A 398 -8.89 0.65 -5.34
C CYS A 398 -10.21 0.85 -6.10
N PRO A 399 -10.47 2.02 -6.74
CA PRO A 399 -11.80 2.39 -7.22
C PRO A 399 -12.32 1.50 -8.35
N ARG A 400 -11.43 0.88 -9.14
CA ARG A 400 -11.81 -0.04 -10.23
C ARG A 400 -12.31 -1.39 -9.71
N GLN A 401 -11.78 -1.84 -8.58
CA GLN A 401 -12.17 -3.10 -7.93
C GLN A 401 -12.11 -2.92 -6.41
N PRO A 402 -13.20 -2.46 -5.77
CA PRO A 402 -13.19 -2.04 -4.36
C PRO A 402 -13.09 -3.20 -3.36
N SER A 403 -13.21 -4.45 -3.83
CA SER A 403 -13.01 -5.63 -2.99
C SER A 403 -12.47 -6.81 -3.79
N LEU A 404 -11.60 -7.62 -3.19
CA LEU A 404 -11.32 -8.97 -3.67
C LEU A 404 -12.31 -9.92 -3.03
N GLY A 405 -12.99 -10.75 -3.84
CA GLY A 405 -13.87 -11.79 -3.33
C GLY A 405 -13.05 -12.83 -2.57
N CYS A 406 -13.25 -12.92 -1.26
CA CYS A 406 -12.67 -13.95 -0.41
C CYS A 406 -13.78 -14.63 0.38
N VAL A 407 -13.79 -15.95 0.42
CA VAL A 407 -14.81 -16.75 1.11
C VAL A 407 -14.18 -17.61 2.20
N TYR A 408 -14.93 -17.85 3.25
CA TYR A 408 -14.57 -18.73 4.37
C TYR A 408 -15.59 -19.84 4.48
N LYS A 409 -15.19 -21.09 4.25
CA LYS A 409 -16.14 -22.19 4.10
C LYS A 409 -15.74 -23.39 4.93
N LEU A 410 -16.71 -23.97 5.62
CA LEU A 410 -16.58 -25.24 6.33
C LEU A 410 -16.40 -26.37 5.31
N VAL A 411 -15.31 -27.11 5.44
CA VAL A 411 -14.95 -28.20 4.52
C VAL A 411 -14.92 -29.57 5.17
N SER A 412 -14.82 -29.65 6.51
CA SER A 412 -14.85 -30.91 7.25
C SER A 412 -15.33 -30.72 8.70
N VAL A 413 -16.03 -31.70 9.27
CA VAL A 413 -16.41 -31.77 10.69
C VAL A 413 -16.23 -33.20 11.17
N GLY A 414 -15.44 -33.41 12.24
CA GLY A 414 -15.19 -34.75 12.80
C GLY A 414 -14.60 -35.72 11.76
N GLY A 415 -13.70 -35.21 10.89
CA GLY A 415 -13.12 -35.98 9.78
C GLY A 415 -14.05 -36.21 8.59
N GLN A 416 -15.34 -35.89 8.71
CA GLN A 416 -16.28 -36.05 7.61
C GLN A 416 -16.28 -34.81 6.71
N PRO A 417 -16.09 -34.97 5.38
CA PRO A 417 -16.11 -33.86 4.44
C PRO A 417 -17.47 -33.17 4.41
N ARG A 418 -17.45 -31.84 4.20
CA ARG A 418 -18.63 -31.00 4.05
C ARG A 418 -18.49 -30.16 2.80
N MET A 419 -19.58 -30.00 2.08
CA MET A 419 -19.65 -29.18 0.87
C MET A 419 -20.91 -28.34 0.90
N LYS A 420 -20.82 -27.10 0.43
CA LYS A 420 -22.01 -26.30 0.15
C LYS A 420 -22.58 -26.76 -1.19
N LEU A 421 -23.75 -27.38 -1.15
CA LEU A 421 -24.54 -27.64 -2.34
C LEU A 421 -25.39 -26.40 -2.63
N THR A 422 -25.43 -25.95 -3.84
CA THR A 422 -26.12 -24.74 -4.28
C THR A 422 -26.52 -24.86 -5.74
N GLU A 423 -27.62 -24.22 -6.12
CA GLU A 423 -28.10 -24.14 -7.50
C GLU A 423 -27.11 -23.39 -8.44
N ASP A 424 -26.20 -22.62 -7.86
CA ASP A 424 -25.16 -21.90 -8.57
C ASP A 424 -23.85 -22.69 -8.50
N PRO A 425 -23.44 -23.40 -9.57
CA PRO A 425 -22.23 -24.24 -9.58
C PRO A 425 -20.95 -23.47 -9.25
N GLU A 426 -20.87 -22.18 -9.57
CA GLU A 426 -19.71 -21.33 -9.27
C GLU A 426 -19.54 -21.08 -7.78
N LYS A 427 -20.61 -21.22 -6.99
CA LYS A 427 -20.60 -21.08 -5.54
C LYS A 427 -20.43 -22.40 -4.79
N GLN A 428 -20.30 -23.53 -5.48
CA GLN A 428 -19.97 -24.80 -4.86
C GLN A 428 -18.56 -24.73 -4.24
N THR A 429 -18.40 -25.38 -3.09
CA THR A 429 -17.12 -25.40 -2.38
C THR A 429 -16.47 -26.77 -2.49
N LEU A 430 -15.14 -26.82 -2.50
CA LEU A 430 -14.40 -28.08 -2.49
C LEU A 430 -14.40 -28.68 -1.08
N PRO A 431 -14.86 -29.94 -0.92
CA PRO A 431 -14.96 -30.60 0.37
C PRO A 431 -13.60 -31.12 0.89
N GLY A 432 -13.55 -31.44 2.16
CA GLY A 432 -12.39 -32.07 2.81
C GLY A 432 -11.26 -31.09 3.14
N SER A 433 -10.37 -31.51 4.04
CA SER A 433 -9.09 -30.83 4.26
C SER A 433 -8.19 -31.05 3.05
N LYS A 434 -7.54 -29.98 2.58
CA LYS A 434 -6.81 -30.00 1.31
C LYS A 434 -5.35 -29.61 1.48
N ALA A 435 -4.48 -30.23 0.66
CA ALA A 435 -3.16 -29.74 0.35
C ALA A 435 -3.15 -29.11 -1.04
N ALA A 436 -2.32 -28.10 -1.23
CA ALA A 436 -2.16 -27.40 -2.49
C ALA A 436 -0.69 -27.37 -2.90
N PHE A 437 -0.42 -27.69 -4.15
CA PHE A 437 0.94 -27.77 -4.68
C PHE A 437 1.02 -27.01 -6.00
N ARG A 438 2.10 -26.29 -6.20
CA ARG A 438 2.47 -25.66 -7.45
C ARG A 438 3.35 -26.61 -8.25
N LEU A 439 2.99 -26.86 -9.48
CA LEU A 439 3.74 -27.71 -10.41
C LEU A 439 4.49 -26.83 -11.40
N LEU A 440 5.81 -27.05 -11.52
CA LEU A 440 6.71 -26.27 -12.34
C LEU A 440 7.36 -27.15 -13.41
N GLY A 441 7.58 -26.58 -14.59
CA GLY A 441 8.37 -27.17 -15.66
C GLY A 441 9.88 -27.14 -15.37
N SER A 442 10.66 -27.79 -16.24
CA SER A 442 12.13 -27.84 -16.14
C SER A 442 12.79 -26.46 -16.32
N ASP A 443 12.12 -25.55 -16.98
CA ASP A 443 12.51 -24.15 -17.16
C ASP A 443 12.06 -23.23 -16.03
N GLY A 444 11.44 -23.77 -14.97
CA GLY A 444 10.86 -23.02 -13.87
C GLY A 444 9.52 -22.35 -14.21
N SER A 445 8.97 -22.58 -15.40
CA SER A 445 7.65 -22.06 -15.77
C SER A 445 6.53 -22.74 -14.96
N LEU A 446 5.47 -21.98 -14.70
CA LEU A 446 4.28 -22.48 -14.01
C LEU A 446 3.46 -23.35 -14.96
N LEU A 447 3.26 -24.62 -14.60
CA LEU A 447 2.37 -25.54 -15.31
C LEU A 447 0.92 -25.35 -14.83
N LEU A 448 0.66 -25.65 -13.57
CA LEU A 448 -0.63 -25.45 -12.89
C LEU A 448 -0.45 -25.60 -11.37
N ASP A 449 -1.47 -25.21 -10.61
CA ASP A 449 -1.59 -25.59 -9.20
C ASP A 449 -2.53 -26.79 -9.06
N VAL A 450 -2.16 -27.80 -8.25
CA VAL A 450 -2.99 -28.97 -7.96
C VAL A 450 -3.51 -28.93 -6.53
N LEU A 451 -4.80 -29.21 -6.38
CA LEU A 451 -5.47 -29.42 -5.10
C LEU A 451 -5.72 -30.91 -4.89
N GLN A 452 -5.35 -31.42 -3.74
CA GLN A 452 -5.61 -32.81 -3.34
C GLN A 452 -6.13 -32.88 -1.91
N LEU A 453 -6.67 -34.01 -1.48
CA LEU A 453 -7.00 -34.22 -0.08
C LEU A 453 -5.71 -34.27 0.76
N ALA A 454 -5.77 -33.76 1.99
CA ALA A 454 -4.59 -33.63 2.85
C ALA A 454 -3.95 -34.99 3.22
N GLU A 455 -4.72 -36.07 3.15
CA GLU A 455 -4.25 -37.46 3.38
C GLU A 455 -3.61 -38.12 2.16
N GLU A 456 -3.66 -37.51 0.98
CA GLU A 456 -2.97 -38.01 -0.20
C GLU A 456 -1.46 -37.75 -0.11
N PRO A 457 -0.62 -38.67 -0.61
CA PRO A 457 0.81 -38.42 -0.64
C PRO A 457 1.12 -37.20 -1.54
N PRO A 458 2.08 -36.33 -1.14
CA PRO A 458 2.50 -35.20 -1.97
C PRO A 458 2.97 -35.68 -3.36
N PRO A 459 2.64 -34.95 -4.42
CA PRO A 459 3.14 -35.23 -5.77
C PRO A 459 4.67 -35.12 -5.79
N GLN A 460 5.31 -35.97 -6.62
CA GLN A 460 6.76 -36.02 -6.74
C GLN A 460 7.23 -35.43 -8.07
N ALA A 461 8.41 -34.82 -8.06
CA ALA A 461 9.06 -34.37 -9.29
C ALA A 461 9.31 -35.56 -10.24
N GLY A 462 9.05 -35.40 -11.52
CA GLY A 462 9.17 -36.43 -12.54
C GLY A 462 8.04 -37.49 -12.57
N GLN A 463 7.11 -37.47 -11.61
CA GLN A 463 5.95 -38.34 -11.57
C GLN A 463 4.89 -37.91 -12.58
N GLU A 464 4.29 -38.87 -13.27
CA GLU A 464 3.09 -38.60 -14.06
C GLU A 464 1.86 -38.49 -13.14
N LEU A 465 1.19 -37.35 -13.21
CA LEU A 465 0.01 -37.06 -12.40
C LEU A 465 -1.19 -36.88 -13.31
N ARG A 466 -2.22 -37.68 -13.08
CA ARG A 466 -3.53 -37.50 -13.70
C ARG A 466 -4.31 -36.51 -12.87
N VAL A 467 -4.75 -35.40 -13.48
CA VAL A 467 -5.42 -34.31 -12.81
C VAL A 467 -6.63 -33.85 -13.59
N TRP A 468 -7.61 -33.25 -12.91
CA TRP A 468 -8.83 -32.68 -13.49
C TRP A 468 -8.77 -31.17 -13.43
N PRO A 469 -8.47 -30.49 -14.57
CA PRO A 469 -8.50 -29.05 -14.61
C PRO A 469 -9.92 -28.53 -14.30
N ARG A 470 -10.02 -27.52 -13.46
CA ARG A 470 -11.31 -26.94 -13.08
C ARG A 470 -12.02 -26.36 -14.30
N GLY A 471 -13.29 -26.72 -14.45
CA GLY A 471 -14.10 -26.33 -15.61
C GLY A 471 -13.90 -27.20 -16.85
N ALA A 472 -12.95 -28.12 -16.87
CA ALA A 472 -12.81 -29.12 -17.92
C ALA A 472 -13.65 -30.37 -17.62
N ARG A 473 -14.10 -31.03 -18.68
CA ARG A 473 -14.85 -32.32 -18.57
C ARG A 473 -13.91 -33.52 -18.52
N GLU A 474 -12.70 -33.36 -18.97
CA GLU A 474 -11.71 -34.44 -19.13
C GLU A 474 -10.49 -34.18 -18.25
N SER A 475 -9.87 -35.28 -17.81
CA SER A 475 -8.59 -35.25 -17.11
C SER A 475 -7.46 -35.01 -18.09
N CYS A 476 -6.37 -34.45 -17.60
CA CYS A 476 -5.11 -34.39 -18.32
C CYS A 476 -3.98 -35.02 -17.49
N THR A 477 -2.87 -35.34 -18.14
CA THR A 477 -1.66 -35.83 -17.49
C THR A 477 -0.59 -34.75 -17.51
N VAL A 478 0.02 -34.50 -16.35
CA VAL A 478 1.11 -33.53 -16.19
C VAL A 478 2.31 -34.22 -15.53
N ARG A 479 3.53 -33.82 -15.93
CA ARG A 479 4.78 -34.32 -15.36
C ARG A 479 5.64 -33.13 -14.91
N PRO A 480 5.55 -32.75 -13.62
CA PRO A 480 6.31 -31.60 -13.11
C PRO A 480 7.79 -31.94 -12.95
N ALA A 481 8.68 -30.98 -13.25
CA ALA A 481 10.09 -31.06 -12.90
C ALA A 481 10.34 -30.65 -11.44
N HIS A 482 9.51 -29.74 -10.92
CA HIS A 482 9.56 -29.28 -9.53
C HIS A 482 8.15 -29.18 -8.95
N VAL A 483 8.05 -29.39 -7.63
CA VAL A 483 6.78 -29.35 -6.88
C VAL A 483 7.00 -28.49 -5.64
N GLU A 484 6.17 -27.46 -5.48
CA GLU A 484 6.21 -26.56 -4.33
C GLU A 484 4.92 -26.64 -3.53
N PRO A 485 4.97 -26.89 -2.19
CA PRO A 485 3.79 -26.81 -1.35
C PRO A 485 3.37 -25.34 -1.19
N LEU A 486 2.07 -25.06 -1.43
CA LEU A 486 1.52 -23.72 -1.31
C LEU A 486 1.03 -23.38 0.11
N LEU A 487 0.68 -24.41 0.90
CA LEU A 487 0.23 -24.25 2.28
C LEU A 487 1.36 -24.60 3.24
N ARG A 488 1.60 -23.72 4.20
CA ARG A 488 2.61 -23.85 5.25
C ARG A 488 1.93 -23.85 6.61
N LEU A 489 2.39 -24.71 7.51
CA LEU A 489 1.89 -24.75 8.89
C LEU A 489 2.49 -23.59 9.70
N TRP A 490 1.69 -22.57 10.00
CA TRP A 490 2.12 -21.41 10.76
C TRP A 490 1.84 -21.50 12.24
N VAL A 491 0.70 -22.12 12.62
CA VAL A 491 0.25 -22.20 14.01
C VAL A 491 -0.19 -23.62 14.31
N GLN A 492 0.35 -24.22 15.35
CA GLN A 492 -0.06 -25.51 15.87
C GLN A 492 -0.34 -25.41 17.36
N GLN A 493 -1.51 -25.87 17.81
CA GLN A 493 -1.94 -25.81 19.21
C GLN A 493 -1.82 -24.41 19.84
N GLY A 494 -2.09 -23.35 19.05
CA GLY A 494 -2.01 -21.97 19.47
C GLY A 494 -0.60 -21.36 19.53
N GLN A 495 0.43 -22.11 19.14
CA GLN A 495 1.82 -21.65 19.09
C GLN A 495 2.30 -21.47 17.64
N LEU A 496 3.11 -20.43 17.39
CA LEU A 496 3.79 -20.27 16.12
C LEU A 496 4.80 -21.41 15.94
N CYS A 497 4.76 -22.08 14.78
CA CYS A 497 5.70 -23.14 14.42
C CYS A 497 7.05 -22.58 13.94
N GLU A 498 7.03 -21.38 13.35
CA GLU A 498 8.20 -20.70 12.80
C GLU A 498 8.08 -19.19 13.03
N PRO A 499 9.20 -18.46 13.06
CA PRO A 499 9.16 -17.00 13.05
C PRO A 499 8.43 -16.47 11.83
N LEU A 500 7.60 -15.41 12.01
CA LEU A 500 6.96 -14.77 10.87
C LEU A 500 7.99 -14.06 9.99
N PRO A 501 7.85 -14.12 8.66
CA PRO A 501 8.75 -13.42 7.77
C PRO A 501 8.65 -11.91 7.97
N SER A 502 9.75 -11.22 7.78
CA SER A 502 9.79 -9.77 7.73
C SER A 502 9.00 -9.24 6.52
N LEU A 503 8.65 -7.97 6.55
CA LEU A 503 7.99 -7.33 5.40
C LEU A 503 8.86 -7.37 4.13
N ALA A 504 10.19 -7.25 4.29
CA ALA A 504 11.13 -7.32 3.17
C ALA A 504 11.16 -8.72 2.54
N GLU A 505 11.20 -9.78 3.34
CA GLU A 505 11.14 -11.17 2.87
C GLU A 505 9.80 -11.46 2.18
N SER A 506 8.69 -11.01 2.77
CA SER A 506 7.35 -11.14 2.17
C SER A 506 7.26 -10.41 0.84
N ARG A 507 7.84 -9.19 0.72
CA ARG A 507 7.93 -8.44 -0.53
C ARG A 507 8.76 -9.19 -1.58
N ALA A 508 9.92 -9.72 -1.19
CA ALA A 508 10.78 -10.47 -2.10
C ALA A 508 10.07 -11.71 -2.67
N LEU A 509 9.35 -12.45 -1.81
CA LEU A 509 8.55 -13.60 -2.21
C LEU A 509 7.43 -13.21 -3.18
N ALA A 510 6.70 -12.14 -2.90
CA ALA A 510 5.64 -11.65 -3.79
C ALA A 510 6.20 -11.25 -5.17
N GLN A 511 7.32 -10.54 -5.21
CA GLN A 511 7.99 -10.15 -6.45
C GLN A 511 8.54 -11.36 -7.23
N LEU A 512 9.08 -12.35 -6.55
CA LEU A 512 9.52 -13.59 -7.18
C LEU A 512 8.33 -14.33 -7.81
N SER A 513 7.24 -14.50 -7.06
CA SER A 513 6.02 -15.15 -7.54
C SER A 513 5.43 -14.46 -8.77
N LEU A 514 5.42 -13.11 -8.80
CA LEU A 514 4.98 -12.35 -9.96
C LEU A 514 5.89 -12.56 -11.20
N ARG A 515 7.20 -12.71 -11.00
CA ARG A 515 8.14 -12.99 -12.10
C ARG A 515 7.97 -14.37 -12.70
N CYS A 516 7.61 -15.36 -11.87
CA CYS A 516 7.33 -16.72 -12.33
C CYS A 516 6.05 -16.84 -13.17
N LEU A 517 5.11 -15.87 -13.08
CA LEU A 517 3.93 -15.85 -13.94
C LEU A 517 4.33 -15.59 -15.40
N SER A 518 3.72 -16.33 -16.34
CA SER A 518 3.92 -16.08 -17.78
C SER A 518 3.45 -14.66 -18.15
N PRO A 519 3.97 -14.06 -19.24
CA PRO A 519 3.49 -12.77 -19.72
C PRO A 519 1.98 -12.70 -19.92
N ALA A 520 1.35 -13.79 -20.40
CA ALA A 520 -0.09 -13.87 -20.60
C ALA A 520 -0.90 -13.74 -19.29
N HIS A 521 -0.39 -14.28 -18.17
CA HIS A 521 -1.02 -14.13 -16.86
C HIS A 521 -0.78 -12.74 -16.23
N ARG A 522 0.25 -12.01 -16.68
CA ARG A 522 0.56 -10.65 -16.21
C ARG A 522 -0.10 -9.57 -17.06
N TRP A 523 -0.80 -9.95 -18.13
CA TRP A 523 -1.53 -9.01 -18.97
C TRP A 523 -2.70 -8.40 -18.17
N LEU A 524 -2.71 -7.07 -18.06
CA LEU A 524 -3.57 -6.38 -17.09
C LEU A 524 -5.02 -6.24 -17.55
N GLU A 525 -5.28 -6.18 -18.86
CA GLU A 525 -6.62 -6.02 -19.41
C GLU A 525 -7.37 -7.35 -19.51
N GLN A 526 -6.71 -8.39 -20.03
CA GLN A 526 -7.28 -9.71 -20.24
C GLN A 526 -6.27 -10.79 -19.84
N PRO A 527 -6.00 -10.99 -18.55
CA PRO A 527 -5.05 -12.01 -18.12
C PRO A 527 -5.55 -13.39 -18.52
N ALA A 528 -4.66 -14.24 -19.00
CA ALA A 528 -4.97 -15.64 -19.20
C ALA A 528 -5.40 -16.30 -17.87
N LEU A 529 -6.39 -17.20 -17.93
CA LEU A 529 -6.82 -17.93 -16.75
C LEU A 529 -5.69 -18.83 -16.26
N TYR A 530 -5.37 -18.72 -14.98
CA TYR A 530 -4.40 -19.58 -14.34
C TYR A 530 -5.04 -20.95 -14.06
N GLN A 531 -4.35 -22.02 -14.51
CA GLN A 531 -4.89 -23.38 -14.41
C GLN A 531 -4.76 -23.92 -13.00
N VAL A 532 -5.88 -24.40 -12.45
CA VAL A 532 -5.96 -25.15 -11.21
C VAL A 532 -6.66 -26.47 -11.48
N ALA A 533 -6.09 -27.56 -10.99
CA ALA A 533 -6.63 -28.89 -11.19
C ALA A 533 -6.86 -29.62 -9.85
N LEU A 534 -7.71 -30.62 -9.85
CA LEU A 534 -8.00 -31.49 -8.72
C LEU A 534 -7.31 -32.82 -8.91
N SER A 535 -6.87 -33.46 -7.79
CA SER A 535 -6.46 -34.85 -7.80
C SER A 535 -7.67 -35.76 -8.10
N GLU A 536 -7.40 -36.98 -8.54
CA GLU A 536 -8.43 -37.97 -8.81
C GLU A 536 -9.34 -38.24 -7.61
N LYS A 537 -8.75 -38.36 -6.42
CA LYS A 537 -9.52 -38.62 -5.19
C LYS A 537 -10.38 -37.44 -4.78
N LEU A 538 -9.86 -36.22 -4.91
CA LEU A 538 -10.63 -35.04 -4.60
C LEU A 538 -11.77 -34.83 -5.61
N GLN A 539 -11.54 -35.09 -6.91
CA GLN A 539 -12.59 -35.03 -7.92
C GLN A 539 -13.68 -36.08 -7.63
N ALA A 540 -13.30 -37.33 -7.38
CA ALA A 540 -14.25 -38.41 -7.03
C ALA A 540 -15.07 -38.06 -5.76
N LEU A 541 -14.47 -37.39 -4.77
CA LEU A 541 -15.18 -36.92 -3.58
C LEU A 541 -16.22 -35.86 -3.93
N VAL A 542 -15.86 -34.89 -4.78
CA VAL A 542 -16.79 -33.85 -5.27
C VAL A 542 -17.96 -34.48 -5.99
N ASP A 543 -17.70 -35.39 -6.93
CA ASP A 543 -18.73 -36.08 -7.73
C ASP A 543 -19.70 -36.87 -6.85
N ARG A 544 -19.17 -37.63 -5.89
CA ARG A 544 -19.98 -38.39 -4.94
C ARG A 544 -20.86 -37.53 -4.06
N LEU A 545 -20.34 -36.42 -3.54
CA LEU A 545 -21.14 -35.53 -2.70
C LEU A 545 -22.17 -34.71 -3.51
N THR A 546 -21.86 -34.40 -4.77
CA THR A 546 -22.79 -33.75 -5.68
C THR A 546 -23.95 -34.69 -6.04
N ALA A 547 -23.64 -35.96 -6.36
CA ALA A 547 -24.68 -36.96 -6.66
C ALA A 547 -25.53 -37.31 -5.44
N GLY A 548 -24.93 -37.38 -4.23
CA GLY A 548 -25.65 -37.70 -2.99
C GLY A 548 -26.47 -36.55 -2.41
N GLY A 549 -26.28 -35.33 -2.88
CA GLY A 549 -27.04 -34.13 -2.46
C GLY A 549 -28.29 -33.85 -3.31
N ALA A 550 -28.59 -34.72 -4.28
CA ALA A 550 -29.81 -34.66 -5.08
C ALA A 550 -31.04 -35.28 -4.38
N LEU A 551 -31.00 -35.38 -3.04
CA LEU A 551 -32.13 -35.81 -2.20
C LEU A 551 -32.79 -34.63 -1.51
#